data_2e9fd68abfec3e26c595a7e682671547
#
_entry.id   2e9fd68abfec3e26c595a7e682671547
#
_cell.length_a   1.000
_cell.length_b   1.000
_cell.length_c   1.000
_cell.angle_alpha   90.00
_cell.angle_beta   90.00
_cell.angle_gamma   90.00
#
_symmetry.space_group_name_H-M   'P 1'
#
loop_
_entity.id
_entity.type
_entity.pdbx_description
1 polymer ?
#
loop_
_entity_poly.entity_id
_entity_poly.type
_entity_poly.pdbx_seq_one_letter_code
_entity_poly.pdbx_strand_id
1 'polypeptide(L)'
;KKDKIVLSSGNVFADLGFDENEAANLRIRAMLMATINQYINDHELTQADAAKLFGEKQPRISEIKQGKIELFTVDKLINMLACIDYQVDVTVREKAA
;
A
#
# COMPACT_ATOMS: atom_id res chain seq x y z
N LYS A 1 12.44 13.47 -6.35
CA LYS A 1 12.03 12.74 -5.74
C LYS A 1 11.49 11.54 -6.32
N LYS A 2 11.05 10.74 -5.61
CA LYS A 2 10.73 9.58 -6.03
C LYS A 2 9.52 9.53 -6.75
N ASP A 3 9.39 8.70 -7.58
CA ASP A 3 8.28 8.63 -8.41
C ASP A 3 7.10 8.15 -7.69
N LYS A 4 5.93 8.54 -8.10
CA LYS A 4 4.77 8.03 -7.56
C LYS A 4 4.35 6.79 -8.29
N ILE A 5 3.74 5.87 -7.56
CA ILE A 5 3.15 4.68 -8.14
C ILE A 5 1.70 4.98 -8.43
N VAL A 6 1.28 4.72 -9.64
CA VAL A 6 -0.07 5.02 -10.05
C VAL A 6 -0.72 3.75 -10.57
N LEU A 7 -1.87 3.43 -10.05
CA LEU A 7 -2.66 2.34 -10.57
C LEU A 7 -3.33 2.80 -11.83
N SER A 8 -2.91 2.25 -12.92
CA SER A 8 -3.33 2.81 -14.17
C SER A 8 -4.60 2.22 -14.66
N SER A 9 -5.00 1.07 -14.30
CA SER A 9 -6.05 0.59 -14.98
C SER A 9 -7.21 0.43 -14.19
N GLY A 10 -8.10 -0.04 -14.70
CA GLY A 10 -9.31 -0.07 -14.23
C GLY A 10 -9.51 -0.91 -13.07
N ASN A 11 -10.50 -1.63 -13.02
CA ASN A 11 -11.02 -2.14 -11.83
C ASN A 11 -10.77 -3.61 -11.71
N VAL A 12 -9.52 -3.99 -11.52
CA VAL A 12 -9.16 -5.38 -11.40
C VAL A 12 -9.92 -6.06 -10.28
N PHE A 13 -10.08 -5.37 -9.16
CA PHE A 13 -10.77 -5.98 -8.03
C PHE A 13 -12.25 -6.17 -8.30
N ALA A 14 -12.85 -5.28 -9.05
CA ALA A 14 -14.24 -5.48 -9.43
C ALA A 14 -14.39 -6.70 -10.32
N ASP A 15 -13.42 -6.91 -11.20
CA ASP A 15 -13.44 -8.08 -12.06
C ASP A 15 -13.34 -9.38 -11.28
N LEU A 16 -12.77 -9.30 -10.08
CA LEU A 16 -12.65 -10.46 -9.23
C LEU A 16 -13.86 -10.65 -8.31
N GLY A 17 -14.90 -9.84 -8.47
CA GLY A 17 -16.12 -10.04 -7.72
C GLY A 17 -16.35 -9.11 -6.56
N PHE A 18 -15.44 -8.16 -6.32
CA PHE A 18 -15.66 -7.17 -5.27
C PHE A 18 -16.57 -6.07 -5.80
N ASP A 19 -17.39 -5.48 -4.93
CA ASP A 19 -18.23 -4.38 -5.40
C ASP A 19 -17.35 -3.14 -5.63
N GLU A 20 -17.92 -2.13 -6.22
CA GLU A 20 -17.17 -0.97 -6.66
C GLU A 20 -16.51 -0.21 -5.53
N ASN A 21 -17.22 -0.05 -4.42
CA ASN A 21 -16.66 0.67 -3.29
C ASN A 21 -15.52 -0.11 -2.65
N GLU A 22 -15.73 -1.40 -2.53
CA GLU A 22 -14.71 -2.28 -1.98
C GLU A 22 -13.49 -2.30 -2.87
N ALA A 23 -13.72 -2.37 -4.18
CA ALA A 23 -12.62 -2.42 -5.13
C ALA A 23 -11.78 -1.16 -5.07
N ALA A 24 -12.43 0.00 -4.93
CA ALA A 24 -11.70 1.27 -4.83
C ALA A 24 -10.79 1.28 -3.60
N ASN A 25 -11.32 0.84 -2.47
CA ASN A 25 -10.54 0.80 -1.25
C ASN A 25 -9.36 -0.16 -1.37
N LEU A 26 -9.60 -1.32 -1.98
CA LEU A 26 -8.54 -2.31 -2.14
C LEU A 26 -7.46 -1.81 -3.09
N ARG A 27 -7.84 -1.09 -4.13
CA ARG A 27 -6.84 -0.52 -5.04
C ARG A 27 -5.92 0.45 -4.33
N ILE A 28 -6.49 1.28 -3.46
CA ILE A 28 -5.67 2.23 -2.71
C ILE A 28 -4.71 1.48 -1.80
N ARG A 29 -5.22 0.49 -1.09
CA ARG A 29 -4.36 -0.30 -0.20
C ARG A 29 -3.26 -1.02 -0.98
N ALA A 30 -3.61 -1.55 -2.15
CA ALA A 30 -2.62 -2.25 -2.96
C ALA A 30 -1.52 -1.31 -3.41
N MET A 31 -1.87 -0.10 -3.80
CA MET A 31 -0.88 0.88 -4.22
C MET A 31 0.04 1.28 -3.08
N LEU A 32 -0.53 1.54 -1.92
CA LEU A 32 0.29 1.93 -0.77
C LEU A 32 1.21 0.78 -0.35
N MET A 33 0.70 -0.43 -0.35
CA MET A 33 1.50 -1.58 0.03
C MET A 33 2.61 -1.85 -0.99
N ALA A 34 2.31 -1.65 -2.27
CA ALA A 34 3.32 -1.82 -3.31
C ALA A 34 4.46 -0.83 -3.13
N THR A 35 4.14 0.40 -2.72
CA THR A 35 5.17 1.40 -2.46
C THR A 35 6.06 0.98 -1.31
N ILE A 36 5.47 0.46 -0.24
CA ILE A 36 6.24 -0.03 0.89
C ILE A 36 7.16 -1.17 0.47
N ASN A 37 6.62 -2.11 -0.30
CA ASN A 37 7.41 -3.25 -0.77
C ASN A 37 8.54 -2.80 -1.68
N GLN A 38 8.28 -1.81 -2.52
CA GLN A 38 9.31 -1.28 -3.39
C GLN A 38 10.47 -0.70 -2.58
N TYR A 39 10.13 0.03 -1.52
CA TYR A 39 11.15 0.60 -0.66
C TYR A 39 11.98 -0.49 0.01
N ILE A 40 11.32 -1.52 0.53
CA ILE A 40 12.01 -2.63 1.17
C ILE A 40 12.97 -3.30 0.19
N ASN A 41 12.52 -3.52 -1.03
CA ASN A 41 13.34 -4.17 -2.04
C ASN A 41 14.50 -3.28 -2.49
N ASP A 42 14.22 -2.02 -2.72
CA ASP A 42 15.25 -1.08 -3.20
C ASP A 42 16.37 -0.92 -2.19
N HIS A 43 16.06 -0.98 -0.91
CA HIS A 43 17.05 -0.82 0.14
C HIS A 43 17.54 -2.15 0.68
N GLU A 44 17.10 -3.24 0.06
CA GLU A 44 17.55 -4.58 0.42
C GLU A 44 17.41 -4.86 1.92
N LEU A 45 16.27 -4.47 2.46
CA LEU A 45 16.03 -4.65 3.88
C LEU A 45 15.60 -6.07 4.18
N THR A 46 16.13 -6.61 5.26
CA THR A 46 15.62 -7.88 5.77
C THR A 46 14.29 -7.61 6.46
N GLN A 47 13.57 -8.69 6.76
CA GLN A 47 12.31 -8.51 7.51
C GLN A 47 12.58 -7.91 8.88
N ALA A 48 13.68 -8.28 9.51
CA ALA A 48 14.03 -7.71 10.80
C ALA A 48 14.33 -6.22 10.69
N ASP A 49 15.06 -5.83 9.65
CA ASP A 49 15.37 -4.42 9.44
C ASP A 49 14.10 -3.62 9.16
N ALA A 50 13.25 -4.16 8.33
CA ALA A 50 12.00 -3.48 7.99
C ALA A 50 11.10 -3.37 9.22
N ALA A 51 11.06 -4.41 10.04
CA ALA A 51 10.25 -4.38 11.25
C ALA A 51 10.70 -3.24 12.17
N LYS A 52 11.99 -3.07 12.32
CA LYS A 52 12.50 -1.99 13.13
C LYS A 52 12.18 -0.63 12.54
N LEU A 53 12.38 -0.50 11.24
CA LEU A 53 12.18 0.77 10.57
C LEU A 53 10.74 1.23 10.65
N PHE A 54 9.81 0.31 10.46
CA PHE A 54 8.38 0.64 10.45
C PHE A 54 7.74 0.53 11.81
N GLY A 55 8.47 0.06 12.82
CA GLY A 55 7.91 -0.11 14.15
C GLY A 55 6.86 -1.22 14.20
N GLU A 56 7.08 -2.28 13.43
CA GLU A 56 6.16 -3.39 13.34
C GLU A 56 6.85 -4.68 13.74
N LYS A 57 6.06 -5.71 13.96
CA LYS A 57 6.62 -7.04 14.21
C LYS A 57 6.89 -7.72 12.88
N GLN A 58 7.85 -8.62 12.87
CA GLN A 58 8.23 -9.29 11.64
C GLN A 58 7.09 -10.00 10.93
N PRO A 59 6.16 -10.65 11.62
CA PRO A 59 5.03 -11.25 10.91
C PRO A 59 4.22 -10.25 10.09
N ARG A 60 4.11 -9.00 10.57
CA ARG A 60 3.40 -7.98 9.79
C ARG A 60 4.17 -7.63 8.52
N ILE A 61 5.50 -7.57 8.62
CA ILE A 61 6.32 -7.32 7.45
C ILE A 61 6.17 -8.47 6.45
N SER A 62 6.11 -9.69 6.94
CA SER A 62 5.91 -10.84 6.09
C SER A 62 4.58 -10.74 5.34
N GLU A 63 3.53 -10.30 6.02
CA GLU A 63 2.23 -10.12 5.39
C GLU A 63 2.26 -9.06 4.30
N ILE A 64 3.02 -8.00 4.53
CA ILE A 64 3.19 -6.96 3.51
C ILE A 64 3.90 -7.53 2.30
N LYS A 65 4.95 -8.30 2.52
CA LYS A 65 5.70 -8.87 1.41
C LYS A 65 4.87 -9.87 0.63
N GLN A 66 3.92 -10.50 1.27
CA GLN A 66 3.01 -11.42 0.59
C GLN A 66 1.85 -10.72 -0.08
N GLY A 67 1.71 -9.42 0.10
CA GLY A 67 0.65 -8.67 -0.55
C GLY A 67 -0.72 -8.85 0.06
N LYS A 68 -0.78 -9.15 1.34
CA LYS A 68 -2.06 -9.40 2.00
C LYS A 68 -2.76 -8.09 2.36
N ILE A 69 -3.26 -7.40 1.33
CA ILE A 69 -3.82 -6.08 1.50
C ILE A 69 -5.04 -6.07 2.39
N GLU A 70 -5.75 -7.17 2.47
CA GLU A 70 -6.96 -7.21 3.29
C GLU A 70 -6.65 -7.17 4.78
N LEU A 71 -5.41 -7.37 5.16
CA LEU A 71 -5.02 -7.34 6.56
C LEU A 71 -4.55 -5.97 7.03
N PHE A 72 -4.55 -4.99 6.15
CA PHE A 72 -4.04 -3.66 6.48
C PHE A 72 -5.07 -2.61 6.12
N THR A 73 -5.22 -1.62 6.98
CA THR A 73 -6.07 -0.48 6.68
C THR A 73 -5.27 0.58 5.93
N VAL A 74 -5.98 1.47 5.28
CA VAL A 74 -5.33 2.60 4.61
C VAL A 74 -4.53 3.41 5.63
N ASP A 75 -5.12 3.66 6.80
CA ASP A 75 -4.45 4.40 7.86
C ASP A 75 -3.11 3.81 8.23
N LYS A 76 -3.11 2.49 8.41
CA LYS A 76 -1.89 1.80 8.81
C LYS A 76 -0.81 1.96 7.76
N LEU A 77 -1.19 1.81 6.51
CA LEU A 77 -0.23 1.91 5.42
C LEU A 77 0.32 3.33 5.27
N ILE A 78 -0.54 4.32 5.45
CA ILE A 78 -0.10 5.71 5.41
C ILE A 78 0.91 5.98 6.53
N ASN A 79 0.61 5.48 7.73
CA ASN A 79 1.51 5.67 8.85
C ASN A 79 2.85 4.99 8.62
N MET A 80 2.85 3.83 8.01
CA MET A 80 4.10 3.15 7.69
C MET A 80 4.92 3.94 6.68
N LEU A 81 4.26 4.50 5.68
CA LEU A 81 4.96 5.31 4.70
C LEU A 81 5.56 6.56 5.31
N ALA A 82 4.90 7.12 6.33
CA ALA A 82 5.46 8.26 7.03
C ALA A 82 6.77 7.92 7.72
N CYS A 83 6.95 6.66 8.13
CA CYS A 83 8.19 6.23 8.77
C CYS A 83 9.39 6.33 7.85
N ILE A 84 9.18 6.34 6.55
CA ILE A 84 10.27 6.42 5.57
C ILE A 84 10.22 7.74 4.81
N ASP A 85 9.60 8.74 5.41
CA ASP A 85 9.54 10.10 4.88
C ASP A 85 8.78 10.20 3.56
N TYR A 86 7.83 9.33 3.36
CA TYR A 86 6.94 9.44 2.22
C TYR A 86 5.69 10.20 2.66
N GLN A 87 5.19 11.02 1.77
CA GLN A 87 3.97 11.75 2.01
C GLN A 87 2.89 11.21 1.07
N VAL A 88 1.73 10.96 1.63
CA VAL A 88 0.61 10.47 0.84
C VAL A 88 -0.36 11.62 0.63
N ASP A 89 -0.58 11.98 -0.62
CA ASP A 89 -1.55 13.02 -0.97
C ASP A 89 -2.80 12.35 -1.50
N VAL A 90 -3.93 12.89 -1.11
CA VAL A 90 -5.22 12.32 -1.48
C VAL A 90 -6.00 13.36 -2.28
N THR A 91 -6.50 12.95 -3.43
CA THR A 91 -7.35 13.81 -4.23
C THR A 91 -8.73 13.16 -4.34
N VAL A 92 -9.74 13.93 -4.05
CA VAL A 92 -11.11 13.46 -4.16
C VAL A 92 -11.80 14.26 -5.23
N ARG A 93 -12.46 13.57 -6.12
CA ARG A 93 -13.19 14.25 -7.17
C ARG A 93 -14.54 13.58 -7.36
N GLU A 94 -15.42 14.31 -7.96
CA GLU A 94 -16.72 13.78 -8.25
C GLU A 94 -16.63 12.78 -9.38
N LYS A 95 -17.33 11.66 -9.24
CA LYS A 95 -17.28 10.63 -10.27
C LYS A 95 -18.02 11.14 -11.50
N ALA A 96 -17.45 10.93 -12.64
CA ALA A 96 -18.09 11.33 -13.87
C ALA A 96 -19.34 10.50 -14.11
N ALA A 97 -20.35 11.10 -14.65
CA ALA A 97 -21.63 10.44 -14.88
C ALA A 97 -21.56 9.45 -16.05
#